data_02302cb8ad82e399ae1f75a024a36bc7
#
_entry.id   02302cb8ad82e399ae1f75a024a36bc7
#
_cell.length_a   1.000
_cell.length_b   1.000
_cell.length_c   1.000
_cell.angle_alpha   90.00
_cell.angle_beta   90.00
_cell.angle_gamma   90.00
#
_symmetry.space_group_name_H-M   'P 1'
#
loop_
_entity.id
_entity.type
_entity.pdbx_description
1 polymer ?
#
loop_
_entity_poly.entity_id
_entity_poly.type
_entity_poly.pdbx_seq_one_letter_code
_entity_poly.pdbx_strand_id
1 'polypeptide(L)'
;KCGIEDILEFSKNPDEVFLEFLTRYDKGLVTEKGLSEGLTDEGIIRSEKEIKEMIGKINPEKFIEEILFSKKDFISEYKILKNSEPKMGSKVEELGLEKEISDFLNELKIKQFYKFQEDAIQEIVFGENVVIEAPTASGKTEAFLIPVIQRIKKESNQGKVFAIFVYPTKALARDQYPKIKKFADKIKINVKVFDGDTKIEERREIIEKSPEILITNFDVLHYHLWHQTKFSSILSSTKILVVDEAHVYSGIFGTNVHYIIKRLKRICNNKLQFVAASATLDDAKTFCEQLFGEKMQLIKGSGKKGETDFVMLFPSLRTQRKLMVELTKKLTDKNHKTMVFSNSHLNAELLAMQAKKQKINIKVHRAGLMANYRMSVEKQFKEDKLQAISCTPTLELGIDVGNVDCVISSTIPVNRLTQRIGR
;
A
#
# COMPACT_ATOMS: atom_id res chain seq x y z
N LYS A 1 34.44 26.65 -12.72
CA LYS A 1 32.99 27.01 -12.56
C LYS A 1 32.31 26.55 -13.85
N CYS A 2 31.64 25.39 -13.78
CA CYS A 2 30.78 24.96 -14.88
C CYS A 2 29.45 25.70 -14.78
N GLY A 3 28.99 26.29 -15.88
CA GLY A 3 27.63 26.85 -15.99
C GLY A 3 26.58 25.74 -16.11
N ILE A 4 25.34 26.11 -15.95
CA ILE A 4 24.19 25.19 -16.13
C ILE A 4 24.17 24.64 -17.55
N GLU A 5 24.56 25.46 -18.54
CA GLU A 5 24.66 25.09 -19.95
C GLU A 5 25.59 23.89 -20.17
N ASP A 6 26.73 23.83 -19.45
CA ASP A 6 27.67 22.70 -19.52
C ASP A 6 27.12 21.39 -18.98
N ILE A 7 26.09 21.46 -18.07
CA ILE A 7 25.44 20.29 -17.48
C ILE A 7 24.33 19.78 -18.39
N LEU A 8 23.57 20.69 -19.01
CA LEU A 8 22.47 20.36 -19.91
C LEU A 8 22.96 19.69 -21.22
N GLU A 9 24.19 20.01 -21.66
CA GLU A 9 24.77 19.42 -22.86
C GLU A 9 25.12 17.92 -22.70
N PHE A 10 25.32 17.44 -21.49
CA PHE A 10 25.77 16.08 -21.20
C PHE A 10 24.67 15.10 -20.73
N SER A 11 23.48 15.55 -20.39
CA SER A 11 22.42 14.67 -19.89
C SER A 11 21.20 14.64 -20.79
N LYS A 12 20.75 13.42 -21.14
CA LYS A 12 19.48 13.20 -21.84
C LYS A 12 18.27 13.13 -20.90
N ASN A 13 18.50 13.23 -19.58
CA ASN A 13 17.47 13.09 -18.55
C ASN A 13 17.48 14.30 -17.62
N PRO A 14 16.43 15.16 -17.66
CA PRO A 14 16.34 16.35 -16.82
C PRO A 14 16.42 16.07 -15.32
N ASP A 15 15.95 14.91 -14.86
CA ASP A 15 15.99 14.53 -13.45
C ASP A 15 17.41 14.23 -12.96
N GLU A 16 18.26 13.65 -13.82
CA GLU A 16 19.68 13.41 -13.51
C GLU A 16 20.46 14.73 -13.43
N VAL A 17 20.20 15.66 -14.35
CA VAL A 17 20.79 17.00 -14.35
C VAL A 17 20.46 17.73 -13.06
N PHE A 18 19.20 17.68 -12.66
CA PHE A 18 18.73 18.31 -11.44
C PHE A 18 19.38 17.72 -10.18
N LEU A 19 19.47 16.40 -10.09
CA LEU A 19 20.10 15.71 -8.97
C LEU A 19 21.60 16.02 -8.88
N GLU A 20 22.29 16.08 -10.01
CA GLU A 20 23.71 16.43 -10.07
C GLU A 20 23.93 17.89 -9.69
N PHE A 21 23.05 18.79 -10.13
CA PHE A 21 23.11 20.20 -9.77
C PHE A 21 22.92 20.43 -8.26
N LEU A 22 21.96 19.76 -7.64
CA LEU A 22 21.78 19.79 -6.18
C LEU A 22 23.00 19.23 -5.43
N THR A 23 23.58 18.13 -5.96
CA THR A 23 24.77 17.53 -5.36
C THR A 23 25.97 18.47 -5.42
N ARG A 24 26.13 19.23 -6.50
CA ARG A 24 27.18 20.25 -6.65
C ARG A 24 26.95 21.44 -5.74
N TYR A 25 25.69 21.85 -5.55
CA TYR A 25 25.34 22.90 -4.60
C TYR A 25 25.64 22.51 -3.16
N ASP A 26 25.28 21.32 -2.73
CA ASP A 26 25.61 20.77 -1.39
C ASP A 26 27.13 20.70 -1.15
N LYS A 27 27.92 20.53 -2.20
CA LYS A 27 29.38 20.56 -2.15
C LYS A 27 29.98 21.98 -2.27
N GLY A 28 29.15 23.01 -2.32
CA GLY A 28 29.60 24.40 -2.49
C GLY A 28 30.17 24.71 -3.89
N LEU A 29 29.89 23.88 -4.90
CA LEU A 29 30.39 24.05 -6.26
C LEU A 29 29.51 24.98 -7.11
N VAL A 30 28.25 25.23 -6.66
CA VAL A 30 27.27 26.13 -7.31
C VAL A 30 26.76 27.12 -6.28
N THR A 31 26.54 28.37 -6.67
CA THR A 31 25.99 29.40 -5.78
C THR A 31 24.47 29.29 -5.66
N GLU A 32 23.92 29.80 -4.55
CA GLU A 32 22.45 29.86 -4.32
C GLU A 32 21.74 30.61 -5.45
N LYS A 33 22.34 31.69 -5.96
CA LYS A 33 21.79 32.45 -7.08
C LYS A 33 21.74 31.63 -8.37
N GLY A 34 22.81 30.91 -8.69
CA GLY A 34 22.86 30.04 -9.86
C GLY A 34 21.87 28.87 -9.77
N LEU A 35 21.64 28.34 -8.56
CA LEU A 35 20.63 27.31 -8.33
C LEU A 35 19.22 27.85 -8.60
N SER A 36 18.92 29.03 -8.03
CA SER A 36 17.60 29.67 -8.14
C SER A 36 17.25 30.06 -9.59
N GLU A 37 18.21 30.64 -10.30
CA GLU A 37 18.02 31.07 -11.69
C GLU A 37 17.82 29.88 -12.63
N GLY A 38 18.64 28.84 -12.52
CA GLY A 38 18.56 27.69 -13.42
C GLY A 38 17.34 26.81 -13.23
N LEU A 39 16.89 26.67 -12.01
CA LEU A 39 15.69 25.85 -11.74
C LEU A 39 14.39 26.59 -12.03
N THR A 40 14.38 27.92 -11.98
CA THR A 40 13.20 28.75 -12.26
C THR A 40 12.95 28.84 -13.77
N ASP A 41 14.00 28.97 -14.57
CA ASP A 41 13.90 29.09 -16.04
C ASP A 41 13.35 27.82 -16.70
N GLU A 42 13.59 26.64 -16.09
CA GLU A 42 13.08 25.37 -16.60
C GLU A 42 11.67 25.00 -16.04
N GLY A 43 11.08 25.84 -15.20
CA GLY A 43 9.75 25.60 -14.62
C GLY A 43 9.70 24.46 -13.60
N ILE A 44 10.82 23.97 -13.17
CA ILE A 44 10.94 22.85 -12.19
C ILE A 44 10.63 23.33 -10.77
N ILE A 45 11.01 24.58 -10.46
CA ILE A 45 10.76 25.19 -9.15
C ILE A 45 9.97 26.49 -9.33
N ARG A 46 8.88 26.62 -8.59
CA ARG A 46 8.07 27.83 -8.59
C ARG A 46 8.68 28.90 -7.69
N SER A 47 8.60 30.16 -8.12
CA SER A 47 9.05 31.28 -7.31
C SER A 47 8.21 31.41 -6.03
N GLU A 48 8.81 31.96 -4.98
CA GLU A 48 8.08 32.26 -3.72
C GLU A 48 6.83 33.10 -3.96
N LYS A 49 6.87 34.00 -4.96
CA LYS A 49 5.74 34.86 -5.34
C LYS A 49 4.59 34.04 -5.94
N GLU A 50 4.87 33.15 -6.88
CA GLU A 50 3.88 32.26 -7.50
C GLU A 50 3.21 31.36 -6.47
N ILE A 51 3.99 30.86 -5.52
CA ILE A 51 3.50 30.02 -4.42
C ILE A 51 2.59 30.84 -3.51
N LYS A 52 2.97 32.07 -3.12
CA LYS A 52 2.12 32.97 -2.34
C LYS A 52 0.81 33.28 -3.05
N GLU A 53 0.85 33.50 -4.34
CA GLU A 53 -0.36 33.74 -5.14
C GLU A 53 -1.26 32.50 -5.22
N MET A 54 -0.68 31.31 -5.30
CA MET A 54 -1.45 30.05 -5.25
C MET A 54 -2.09 29.85 -3.88
N ILE A 55 -1.35 30.03 -2.81
CA ILE A 55 -1.81 29.85 -1.43
C ILE A 55 -2.88 30.88 -1.08
N GLY A 56 -2.71 32.15 -1.49
CA GLY A 56 -3.71 33.19 -1.28
C GLY A 56 -5.07 32.91 -1.95
N LYS A 57 -5.09 32.10 -3.03
CA LYS A 57 -6.32 31.63 -3.68
C LYS A 57 -7.00 30.45 -2.96
N ILE A 58 -6.27 29.71 -2.12
CA ILE A 58 -6.70 28.44 -1.55
C ILE A 58 -7.11 28.61 -0.08
N ASN A 59 -6.72 29.70 0.57
CA ASN A 59 -6.92 29.94 2.02
C ASN A 59 -6.40 28.78 2.89
N PRO A 60 -5.13 28.39 2.77
CA PRO A 60 -4.57 27.29 3.55
C PRO A 60 -4.55 27.66 5.04
N GLU A 61 -4.58 26.64 5.90
CA GLU A 61 -4.33 26.85 7.33
C GLU A 61 -2.97 27.54 7.51
N LYS A 62 -2.92 28.52 8.41
CA LYS A 62 -1.71 29.32 8.71
C LYS A 62 -0.46 28.48 8.99
N PHE A 63 -0.68 27.28 9.45
CA PHE A 63 0.35 26.26 9.70
C PHE A 63 1.08 25.80 8.42
N ILE A 64 0.36 25.61 7.31
CA ILE A 64 0.95 25.22 6.02
C ILE A 64 1.84 26.34 5.51
N GLU A 65 1.43 27.60 5.66
CA GLU A 65 2.26 28.75 5.31
C GLU A 65 3.59 28.76 6.08
N GLU A 66 3.57 28.49 7.39
CA GLU A 66 4.78 28.44 8.21
C GLU A 66 5.78 27.34 7.78
N ILE A 67 5.28 26.24 7.24
CA ILE A 67 6.11 25.16 6.71
C ILE A 67 6.63 25.50 5.32
N LEU A 68 5.76 25.97 4.43
CA LEU A 68 6.05 26.21 3.03
C LEU A 68 7.00 27.38 2.79
N PHE A 69 6.95 28.43 3.63
CA PHE A 69 7.77 29.64 3.47
C PHE A 69 9.07 29.63 4.26
N SER A 70 9.65 28.46 4.48
CA SER A 70 11.02 28.41 4.98
C SER A 70 11.96 28.94 3.90
N LYS A 71 12.74 30.01 4.18
CA LYS A 71 13.76 30.55 3.28
C LYS A 71 14.88 29.56 2.92
N LYS A 72 14.84 28.35 3.47
CA LYS A 72 15.87 27.32 3.31
C LYS A 72 15.50 26.19 2.36
N ASP A 73 14.28 26.22 1.79
CA ASP A 73 13.79 25.14 0.97
C ASP A 73 13.08 25.68 -0.27
N PHE A 74 13.16 24.93 -1.37
CA PHE A 74 12.41 25.19 -2.59
C PHE A 74 11.17 24.30 -2.64
N ILE A 75 10.04 24.88 -3.01
CA ILE A 75 8.79 24.17 -3.26
C ILE A 75 8.63 23.99 -4.75
N SER A 76 8.69 22.75 -5.24
CA SER A 76 8.48 22.45 -6.64
C SER A 76 7.01 22.23 -6.99
N GLU A 77 6.23 21.72 -6.05
CA GLU A 77 4.82 21.44 -6.28
C GLU A 77 4.00 21.59 -4.99
N TYR A 78 2.82 22.19 -5.12
CA TYR A 78 1.78 22.18 -4.10
C TYR A 78 0.43 21.90 -4.74
N LYS A 79 -0.25 20.87 -4.28
CA LYS A 79 -1.59 20.48 -4.75
C LYS A 79 -2.50 20.13 -3.59
N ILE A 80 -3.73 20.56 -3.65
CA ILE A 80 -4.81 20.02 -2.82
C ILE A 80 -5.46 18.87 -3.58
N LEU A 81 -5.29 17.67 -3.04
CA LEU A 81 -5.97 16.48 -3.52
C LEU A 81 -7.37 16.47 -2.90
N LYS A 82 -8.36 16.90 -3.68
CA LYS A 82 -9.76 16.99 -3.24
C LYS A 82 -10.34 15.61 -2.95
N ASN A 83 -11.27 15.59 -2.04
CA ASN A 83 -12.04 14.40 -1.68
C ASN A 83 -12.89 13.95 -2.89
N SER A 84 -12.86 12.65 -3.17
CA SER A 84 -13.85 12.02 -4.05
C SER A 84 -14.83 11.25 -3.17
N GLU A 85 -16.08 11.62 -3.18
CA GLU A 85 -17.10 10.80 -2.55
C GLU A 85 -17.31 9.51 -3.36
N PRO A 86 -17.27 8.36 -2.72
CA PRO A 86 -17.52 7.09 -3.41
C PRO A 86 -19.00 7.02 -3.81
N LYS A 87 -19.25 6.54 -5.02
CA LYS A 87 -20.63 6.26 -5.46
C LYS A 87 -21.20 5.15 -4.58
N MET A 88 -22.39 5.38 -4.05
CA MET A 88 -23.12 4.37 -3.28
C MET A 88 -23.75 3.35 -4.23
N GLY A 89 -23.70 2.09 -3.83
CA GLY A 89 -24.35 0.96 -4.48
C GLY A 89 -25.62 0.53 -3.76
N SER A 90 -26.00 -0.73 -3.91
CA SER A 90 -27.19 -1.33 -3.32
C SER A 90 -27.06 -1.54 -1.81
N LYS A 91 -28.20 -1.67 -1.13
CA LYS A 91 -28.25 -2.12 0.26
C LYS A 91 -27.87 -3.60 0.35
N VAL A 92 -27.36 -3.99 1.50
CA VAL A 92 -26.96 -5.39 1.76
C VAL A 92 -28.09 -6.38 1.47
N GLU A 93 -29.31 -6.01 1.80
CA GLU A 93 -30.52 -6.84 1.64
C GLU A 93 -30.89 -7.09 0.16
N GLU A 94 -30.47 -6.22 -0.75
CA GLU A 94 -30.80 -6.27 -2.17
C GLU A 94 -29.85 -7.19 -2.98
N LEU A 95 -28.71 -7.58 -2.39
CA LEU A 95 -27.67 -8.34 -3.09
C LEU A 95 -27.89 -9.87 -3.06
N GLY A 96 -28.93 -10.37 -2.43
CA GLY A 96 -29.22 -11.80 -2.35
C GLY A 96 -28.11 -12.62 -1.67
N LEU A 97 -27.44 -12.03 -0.69
CA LEU A 97 -26.44 -12.72 0.11
C LEU A 97 -27.08 -13.73 1.06
N GLU A 98 -26.34 -14.78 1.43
CA GLU A 98 -26.78 -15.72 2.46
C GLU A 98 -27.09 -14.97 3.77
N LYS A 99 -28.13 -15.43 4.47
CA LYS A 99 -28.66 -14.74 5.65
C LYS A 99 -27.59 -14.49 6.71
N GLU A 100 -26.74 -15.47 6.98
CA GLU A 100 -25.66 -15.34 7.98
C GLU A 100 -24.64 -14.27 7.61
N ILE A 101 -24.39 -14.05 6.29
CA ILE A 101 -23.52 -12.99 5.79
C ILE A 101 -24.19 -11.63 6.00
N SER A 102 -25.45 -11.50 5.62
CA SER A 102 -26.22 -10.26 5.76
C SER A 102 -26.37 -9.86 7.24
N ASP A 103 -26.66 -10.81 8.11
CA ASP A 103 -26.77 -10.60 9.56
C ASP A 103 -25.45 -10.09 10.15
N PHE A 104 -24.32 -10.68 9.73
CA PHE A 104 -23.01 -10.25 10.19
C PHE A 104 -22.61 -8.87 9.68
N LEU A 105 -22.93 -8.54 8.44
CA LEU A 105 -22.72 -7.19 7.88
C LEU A 105 -23.53 -6.14 8.67
N ASN A 106 -24.76 -6.46 9.04
CA ASN A 106 -25.59 -5.61 9.88
C ASN A 106 -25.00 -5.42 11.30
N GLU A 107 -24.44 -6.47 11.93
CA GLU A 107 -23.70 -6.36 13.19
C GLU A 107 -22.51 -5.41 13.06
N LEU A 108 -21.81 -5.40 11.90
CA LEU A 108 -20.73 -4.49 11.59
C LEU A 108 -21.20 -3.08 11.20
N LYS A 109 -22.52 -2.84 11.22
CA LYS A 109 -23.17 -1.58 10.79
C LYS A 109 -22.94 -1.23 9.32
N ILE A 110 -22.65 -2.21 8.49
CA ILE A 110 -22.55 -2.08 7.03
C ILE A 110 -23.94 -2.31 6.46
N LYS A 111 -24.64 -1.23 6.12
CA LYS A 111 -26.02 -1.28 5.57
C LYS A 111 -26.07 -1.18 4.06
N GLN A 112 -25.05 -0.61 3.47
CA GLN A 112 -24.95 -0.31 2.04
C GLN A 112 -23.52 -0.43 1.58
N PHE A 113 -23.31 -0.95 0.39
CA PHE A 113 -22.02 -1.05 -0.25
C PHE A 113 -21.71 0.18 -1.09
N TYR A 114 -20.41 0.41 -1.36
CA TYR A 114 -20.01 1.27 -2.46
C TYR A 114 -20.29 0.57 -3.79
N LYS A 115 -20.53 1.33 -4.86
CA LYS A 115 -20.86 0.76 -6.17
C LYS A 115 -19.79 -0.23 -6.66
N PHE A 116 -18.52 0.07 -6.49
CA PHE A 116 -17.45 -0.84 -6.89
C PHE A 116 -17.44 -2.15 -6.08
N GLN A 117 -17.85 -2.12 -4.81
CA GLN A 117 -17.98 -3.34 -3.99
C GLN A 117 -19.13 -4.19 -4.49
N GLU A 118 -20.28 -3.59 -4.78
CA GLU A 118 -21.41 -4.27 -5.39
C GLU A 118 -21.03 -4.93 -6.71
N ASP A 119 -20.38 -4.18 -7.63
CA ASP A 119 -19.96 -4.69 -8.92
C ASP A 119 -18.98 -5.87 -8.75
N ALA A 120 -18.01 -5.74 -7.81
CA ALA A 120 -17.08 -6.83 -7.51
C ALA A 120 -17.77 -8.07 -6.94
N ILE A 121 -18.74 -7.89 -6.03
CA ILE A 121 -19.49 -8.99 -5.46
C ILE A 121 -20.26 -9.74 -6.56
N GLN A 122 -20.94 -9.03 -7.43
CA GLN A 122 -21.72 -9.62 -8.52
C GLN A 122 -20.82 -10.40 -9.49
N GLU A 123 -19.80 -9.78 -10.03
CA GLU A 123 -18.90 -10.40 -11.01
C GLU A 123 -18.16 -11.63 -10.44
N ILE A 124 -17.67 -11.55 -9.20
CA ILE A 124 -17.00 -12.68 -8.56
C ILE A 124 -17.95 -13.83 -8.28
N VAL A 125 -19.20 -13.56 -7.89
CA VAL A 125 -20.21 -14.60 -7.68
C VAL A 125 -20.61 -15.26 -9.00
N PHE A 126 -20.65 -14.51 -10.10
CA PHE A 126 -20.88 -15.06 -11.45
C PHE A 126 -19.71 -15.90 -11.98
N GLY A 127 -18.55 -15.83 -11.34
CA GLY A 127 -17.36 -16.64 -11.73
C GLY A 127 -16.40 -15.90 -12.66
N GLU A 128 -16.58 -14.60 -12.88
CA GLU A 128 -15.69 -13.79 -13.70
C GLU A 128 -14.36 -13.51 -13.00
N ASN A 129 -13.29 -13.40 -13.79
CA ASN A 129 -12.00 -12.95 -13.29
C ASN A 129 -12.01 -11.44 -13.13
N VAL A 130 -11.68 -10.95 -11.91
CA VAL A 130 -11.86 -9.54 -11.55
C VAL A 130 -10.57 -8.92 -11.05
N VAL A 131 -10.28 -7.70 -11.48
CA VAL A 131 -9.30 -6.82 -10.83
C VAL A 131 -10.02 -5.61 -10.23
N ILE A 132 -9.88 -5.46 -8.91
CA ILE A 132 -10.43 -4.34 -8.13
C ILE A 132 -9.32 -3.29 -7.97
N GLU A 133 -9.44 -2.20 -8.69
CA GLU A 133 -8.55 -1.05 -8.58
C GLU A 133 -9.21 0.01 -7.69
N ALA A 134 -8.73 0.15 -6.46
CA ALA A 134 -9.25 1.15 -5.53
C ALA A 134 -8.18 1.60 -4.52
N PRO A 135 -8.27 2.81 -3.97
CA PRO A 135 -7.32 3.31 -2.98
C PRO A 135 -7.21 2.40 -1.75
N THR A 136 -6.14 2.57 -0.95
CA THR A 136 -6.03 1.92 0.36
C THR A 136 -7.19 2.36 1.28
N ALA A 137 -7.59 1.48 2.20
CA ALA A 137 -8.70 1.71 3.13
C ALA A 137 -10.08 2.02 2.48
N SER A 138 -10.27 1.63 1.22
CA SER A 138 -11.56 1.82 0.51
C SER A 138 -12.55 0.68 0.70
N GLY A 139 -12.19 -0.40 1.41
CA GLY A 139 -13.04 -1.59 1.56
C GLY A 139 -12.85 -2.64 0.46
N LYS A 140 -11.65 -2.72 -0.15
CA LYS A 140 -11.31 -3.78 -1.12
C LYS A 140 -11.42 -5.17 -0.54
N THR A 141 -11.02 -5.34 0.72
CA THR A 141 -11.06 -6.65 1.39
C THR A 141 -12.48 -7.18 1.46
N GLU A 142 -13.44 -6.36 1.83
CA GLU A 142 -14.86 -6.72 1.86
C GLU A 142 -15.37 -7.05 0.45
N ALA A 143 -14.93 -6.31 -0.57
CA ALA A 143 -15.35 -6.48 -1.96
C ALA A 143 -14.97 -7.85 -2.54
N PHE A 144 -13.84 -8.44 -2.13
CA PHE A 144 -13.47 -9.80 -2.57
C PHE A 144 -13.80 -10.88 -1.55
N LEU A 145 -13.78 -10.59 -0.26
CA LEU A 145 -14.03 -11.59 0.78
C LEU A 145 -15.48 -12.07 0.79
N ILE A 146 -16.44 -11.14 0.74
CA ILE A 146 -17.87 -11.44 0.78
C ILE A 146 -18.29 -12.41 -0.32
N PRO A 147 -17.99 -12.15 -1.63
CA PRO A 147 -18.40 -13.08 -2.68
C PRO A 147 -17.67 -14.42 -2.62
N VAL A 148 -16.42 -14.46 -2.16
CA VAL A 148 -15.69 -15.72 -1.96
C VAL A 148 -16.37 -16.56 -0.88
N ILE A 149 -16.73 -15.95 0.25
CA ILE A 149 -17.46 -16.62 1.33
C ILE A 149 -18.84 -17.09 0.85
N GLN A 150 -19.55 -16.26 0.10
CA GLN A 150 -20.85 -16.61 -0.50
C GLN A 150 -20.72 -17.86 -1.40
N ARG A 151 -19.67 -17.93 -2.21
CA ARG A 151 -19.42 -19.08 -3.08
C ARG A 151 -19.02 -20.32 -2.30
N ILE A 152 -18.16 -20.18 -1.26
CA ILE A 152 -17.82 -21.30 -0.37
C ILE A 152 -19.09 -21.89 0.25
N LYS A 153 -20.00 -21.07 0.74
CA LYS A 153 -21.23 -21.51 1.36
C LYS A 153 -22.13 -22.30 0.39
N LYS A 154 -22.18 -21.88 -0.88
CA LYS A 154 -23.01 -22.54 -1.91
C LYS A 154 -22.35 -23.78 -2.53
N GLU A 155 -21.04 -23.79 -2.69
CA GLU A 155 -20.36 -24.76 -3.55
C GLU A 155 -19.36 -25.66 -2.82
N SER A 156 -18.99 -25.33 -1.56
CA SER A 156 -17.90 -26.02 -0.89
C SER A 156 -18.32 -27.38 -0.31
N ASN A 157 -17.48 -28.35 -0.52
CA ASN A 157 -17.41 -29.56 0.27
C ASN A 157 -16.43 -29.31 1.44
N GLN A 158 -16.88 -29.40 2.68
CA GLN A 158 -16.03 -29.19 3.86
C GLN A 158 -14.73 -30.01 3.81
N GLY A 159 -13.64 -29.43 4.35
CA GLY A 159 -12.35 -30.10 4.44
C GLY A 159 -11.50 -30.06 3.16
N LYS A 160 -11.79 -29.16 2.22
CA LYS A 160 -11.01 -28.93 1.00
C LYS A 160 -10.71 -27.44 0.82
N VAL A 161 -9.52 -27.13 0.33
CA VAL A 161 -9.15 -25.74 0.01
C VAL A 161 -10.00 -25.26 -1.17
N PHE A 162 -10.89 -24.34 -0.91
CA PHE A 162 -11.73 -23.72 -1.95
C PHE A 162 -11.11 -22.44 -2.49
N ALA A 163 -10.55 -21.60 -1.59
CA ALA A 163 -9.93 -20.35 -1.98
C ALA A 163 -8.53 -20.20 -1.36
N ILE A 164 -7.61 -19.67 -2.15
CA ILE A 164 -6.27 -19.27 -1.69
C ILE A 164 -6.19 -17.75 -1.72
N PHE A 165 -5.83 -17.15 -0.58
CA PHE A 165 -5.58 -15.70 -0.46
C PHE A 165 -4.08 -15.48 -0.36
N VAL A 166 -3.54 -14.74 -1.32
CA VAL A 166 -2.11 -14.46 -1.41
C VAL A 166 -1.85 -13.00 -1.07
N TYR A 167 -0.97 -12.81 -0.10
CA TYR A 167 -0.48 -11.51 0.32
C TYR A 167 1.02 -11.36 0.06
N PRO A 168 1.51 -10.16 -0.31
CA PRO A 168 2.93 -9.98 -0.63
C PRO A 168 3.87 -10.13 0.58
N THR A 169 3.36 -9.95 1.78
CA THR A 169 4.16 -10.07 3.00
C THR A 169 3.43 -10.87 4.08
N LYS A 170 4.20 -11.59 4.91
CA LYS A 170 3.68 -12.29 6.09
C LYS A 170 2.98 -11.33 7.07
N ALA A 171 3.50 -10.10 7.20
CA ALA A 171 2.94 -9.09 8.09
C ALA A 171 1.52 -8.70 7.65
N LEU A 172 1.32 -8.44 6.35
CA LEU A 172 0.00 -8.13 5.80
C LEU A 172 -0.96 -9.32 5.92
N ALA A 173 -0.50 -10.53 5.60
CA ALA A 173 -1.30 -11.75 5.77
C ALA A 173 -1.82 -11.90 7.22
N ARG A 174 -0.97 -11.63 8.19
CA ARG A 174 -1.30 -11.73 9.62
C ARG A 174 -2.18 -10.59 10.12
N ASP A 175 -2.08 -9.40 9.55
CA ASP A 175 -3.00 -8.29 9.83
C ASP A 175 -4.42 -8.56 9.27
N GLN A 176 -4.50 -9.16 8.10
CA GLN A 176 -5.78 -9.48 7.46
C GLN A 176 -6.44 -10.76 8.05
N TYR A 177 -5.65 -11.71 8.52
CA TYR A 177 -6.16 -12.98 9.05
C TYR A 177 -7.25 -12.82 10.14
N PRO A 178 -7.09 -11.99 11.19
CA PRO A 178 -8.14 -11.82 12.21
C PRO A 178 -9.45 -11.27 11.64
N LYS A 179 -9.37 -10.38 10.64
CA LYS A 179 -10.55 -9.80 9.97
C LYS A 179 -11.29 -10.87 9.17
N ILE A 180 -10.54 -11.62 8.34
CA ILE A 180 -11.07 -12.72 7.53
C ILE A 180 -11.65 -13.81 8.43
N LYS A 181 -10.92 -14.18 9.49
CA LYS A 181 -11.35 -15.21 10.45
C LYS A 181 -12.64 -14.83 11.16
N LYS A 182 -12.77 -13.58 11.61
CA LYS A 182 -13.99 -13.08 12.25
C LYS A 182 -15.22 -13.23 11.35
N PHE A 183 -15.07 -13.00 10.05
CA PHE A 183 -16.12 -13.19 9.05
C PHE A 183 -16.42 -14.69 8.86
N ALA A 184 -15.40 -15.50 8.69
CA ALA A 184 -15.51 -16.91 8.40
C ALA A 184 -16.07 -17.72 9.57
N ASP A 185 -15.67 -17.40 10.81
CA ASP A 185 -16.16 -18.07 12.03
C ASP A 185 -17.69 -17.93 12.19
N LYS A 186 -18.27 -16.77 11.81
CA LYS A 186 -19.74 -16.55 11.86
C LYS A 186 -20.52 -17.51 10.97
N ILE A 187 -19.92 -17.93 9.89
CA ILE A 187 -20.54 -18.83 8.89
C ILE A 187 -19.92 -20.22 8.85
N LYS A 188 -19.13 -20.56 9.87
CA LYS A 188 -18.51 -21.88 10.08
C LYS A 188 -17.57 -22.30 8.93
N ILE A 189 -16.82 -21.36 8.37
CA ILE A 189 -15.77 -21.58 7.39
C ILE A 189 -14.42 -21.59 8.10
N ASN A 190 -13.60 -22.60 7.84
CA ASN A 190 -12.28 -22.71 8.43
C ASN A 190 -11.25 -21.92 7.60
N VAL A 191 -10.48 -21.08 8.28
CA VAL A 191 -9.44 -20.25 7.69
C VAL A 191 -8.14 -20.52 8.41
N LYS A 192 -7.07 -20.79 7.69
CA LYS A 192 -5.73 -21.00 8.23
C LYS A 192 -4.68 -20.20 7.46
N VAL A 193 -3.62 -19.81 8.14
CA VAL A 193 -2.43 -19.21 7.54
C VAL A 193 -1.36 -20.28 7.40
N PHE A 194 -0.78 -20.37 6.20
CA PHE A 194 0.37 -21.22 5.93
C PHE A 194 1.50 -20.38 5.35
N ASP A 195 2.46 -20.04 6.15
CA ASP A 195 3.63 -19.25 5.78
C ASP A 195 4.93 -19.85 6.34
N GLY A 196 6.06 -19.19 6.10
CA GLY A 196 7.36 -19.67 6.58
C GLY A 196 7.50 -19.73 8.12
N ASP A 197 6.63 -19.04 8.86
CA ASP A 197 6.66 -19.01 10.34
C ASP A 197 5.58 -19.93 10.95
N THR A 198 4.77 -20.62 10.12
CA THR A 198 3.78 -21.61 10.59
C THR A 198 4.50 -22.81 11.20
N LYS A 199 4.14 -23.16 12.42
CA LYS A 199 4.75 -24.27 13.18
C LYS A 199 4.51 -25.62 12.51
N ILE A 200 5.41 -26.57 12.78
CA ILE A 200 5.36 -27.91 12.13
C ILE A 200 4.05 -28.63 12.44
N GLU A 201 3.57 -28.55 13.69
CA GLU A 201 2.32 -29.14 14.13
C GLU A 201 1.11 -28.55 13.38
N GLU A 202 1.08 -27.22 13.26
CA GLU A 202 0.02 -26.51 12.50
C GLU A 202 0.07 -26.86 11.02
N ARG A 203 1.26 -27.03 10.44
CA ARG A 203 1.40 -27.47 9.04
C ARG A 203 0.82 -28.87 8.81
N ARG A 204 1.03 -29.79 9.74
CA ARG A 204 0.46 -31.14 9.69
C ARG A 204 -1.07 -31.08 9.78
N GLU A 205 -1.60 -30.31 10.75
CA GLU A 205 -3.04 -30.10 10.90
C GLU A 205 -3.69 -29.56 9.63
N ILE A 206 -3.06 -28.55 8.98
CA ILE A 206 -3.57 -27.95 7.73
C ILE A 206 -3.61 -28.96 6.59
N ILE A 207 -2.63 -29.85 6.51
CA ILE A 207 -2.57 -30.89 5.47
C ILE A 207 -3.61 -31.98 5.73
N GLU A 208 -3.82 -32.37 6.99
CA GLU A 208 -4.77 -33.41 7.37
C GLU A 208 -6.22 -32.91 7.37
N LYS A 209 -6.45 -31.68 7.81
CA LYS A 209 -7.74 -31.01 7.87
C LYS A 209 -7.68 -29.70 7.11
N SER A 210 -7.78 -29.81 5.80
CA SER A 210 -7.64 -28.64 4.90
C SER A 210 -8.69 -27.59 5.22
N PRO A 211 -8.30 -26.29 5.36
CA PRO A 211 -9.25 -25.19 5.52
C PRO A 211 -9.92 -24.87 4.18
N GLU A 212 -11.11 -24.29 4.22
CA GLU A 212 -11.77 -23.79 3.01
C GLU A 212 -11.07 -22.54 2.46
N ILE A 213 -10.50 -21.69 3.33
CA ILE A 213 -9.69 -20.53 2.95
C ILE A 213 -8.25 -20.73 3.47
N LEU A 214 -7.31 -20.73 2.55
CA LEU A 214 -5.88 -20.79 2.86
C LEU A 214 -5.23 -19.45 2.59
N ILE A 215 -4.64 -18.84 3.60
CA ILE A 215 -3.87 -17.59 3.47
C ILE A 215 -2.39 -17.92 3.39
N THR A 216 -1.71 -17.40 2.35
CA THR A 216 -0.29 -17.72 2.08
C THR A 216 0.40 -16.61 1.28
N ASN A 217 1.61 -16.88 0.79
CA ASN A 217 2.36 -16.02 -0.13
C ASN A 217 2.94 -16.84 -1.30
N PHE A 218 3.40 -16.16 -2.34
CA PHE A 218 3.94 -16.86 -3.52
C PHE A 218 5.24 -17.61 -3.25
N ASP A 219 6.06 -17.23 -2.28
CA ASP A 219 7.28 -17.97 -1.93
C ASP A 219 6.95 -19.37 -1.43
N VAL A 220 5.94 -19.48 -0.57
CA VAL A 220 5.43 -20.76 -0.06
C VAL A 220 4.84 -21.60 -1.19
N LEU A 221 3.99 -20.99 -2.03
CA LEU A 221 3.42 -21.69 -3.19
C LEU A 221 4.53 -22.18 -4.13
N HIS A 222 5.55 -21.33 -4.40
CA HIS A 222 6.67 -21.70 -5.24
C HIS A 222 7.39 -22.94 -4.71
N TYR A 223 7.78 -22.90 -3.43
CA TYR A 223 8.50 -24.00 -2.80
C TYR A 223 7.72 -25.31 -2.92
N HIS A 224 6.47 -25.31 -2.48
CA HIS A 224 5.67 -26.54 -2.42
C HIS A 224 5.22 -27.07 -3.78
N LEU A 225 4.91 -26.18 -4.74
CA LEU A 225 4.55 -26.57 -6.12
C LEU A 225 5.77 -27.11 -6.88
N TRP A 226 6.98 -26.58 -6.61
CA TRP A 226 8.20 -27.07 -7.24
C TRP A 226 8.59 -28.43 -6.71
N HIS A 227 8.57 -28.63 -5.41
CA HIS A 227 8.97 -29.89 -4.74
C HIS A 227 7.85 -30.92 -4.65
N GLN A 228 6.66 -30.64 -5.19
CA GLN A 228 5.50 -31.56 -5.20
C GLN A 228 5.23 -32.19 -3.82
N THR A 229 5.25 -31.38 -2.78
CA THR A 229 5.06 -31.84 -1.40
C THR A 229 3.60 -32.23 -1.13
N LYS A 230 3.32 -32.91 0.00
CA LYS A 230 1.94 -33.18 0.45
C LYS A 230 1.06 -31.94 0.53
N PHE A 231 1.64 -30.76 0.80
CA PHE A 231 0.90 -29.51 0.77
C PHE A 231 0.40 -29.16 -0.63
N SER A 232 1.15 -29.46 -1.70
CA SER A 232 0.68 -29.17 -3.06
C SER A 232 -0.55 -29.98 -3.46
N SER A 233 -0.77 -31.17 -2.89
CA SER A 233 -1.95 -31.97 -3.21
C SER A 233 -3.25 -31.37 -2.68
N ILE A 234 -3.24 -30.69 -1.53
CA ILE A 234 -4.44 -30.04 -0.99
C ILE A 234 -4.88 -28.83 -1.82
N LEU A 235 -3.98 -28.24 -2.62
CA LEU A 235 -4.28 -27.10 -3.48
C LEU A 235 -5.11 -27.49 -4.72
N SER A 236 -5.17 -28.76 -5.08
CA SER A 236 -5.86 -29.21 -6.30
C SER A 236 -7.36 -28.93 -6.35
N SER A 237 -7.98 -28.79 -5.17
CA SER A 237 -9.41 -28.47 -5.04
C SER A 237 -9.73 -26.97 -5.11
N THR A 238 -8.71 -26.12 -5.22
CA THR A 238 -8.88 -24.67 -5.24
C THR A 238 -9.67 -24.22 -6.45
N LYS A 239 -10.68 -23.38 -6.23
CA LYS A 239 -11.49 -22.78 -7.29
C LYS A 239 -11.22 -21.29 -7.47
N ILE A 240 -10.75 -20.60 -6.43
CA ILE A 240 -10.51 -19.15 -6.45
C ILE A 240 -9.10 -18.84 -5.93
N LEU A 241 -8.35 -18.04 -6.69
CA LEU A 241 -7.11 -17.42 -6.25
C LEU A 241 -7.34 -15.92 -6.08
N VAL A 242 -7.26 -15.44 -4.86
CA VAL A 242 -7.29 -14.01 -4.53
C VAL A 242 -5.87 -13.53 -4.32
N VAL A 243 -5.48 -12.46 -5.02
CA VAL A 243 -4.16 -11.82 -4.91
C VAL A 243 -4.35 -10.37 -4.48
N ASP A 244 -4.03 -10.09 -3.24
CA ASP A 244 -4.06 -8.72 -2.72
C ASP A 244 -2.75 -8.00 -3.01
N GLU A 245 -2.84 -6.66 -3.14
CA GLU A 245 -1.73 -5.77 -3.51
C GLU A 245 -1.00 -6.24 -4.78
N ALA A 246 -1.76 -6.65 -5.82
CA ALA A 246 -1.25 -7.28 -7.03
C ALA A 246 -0.15 -6.46 -7.73
N HIS A 247 -0.17 -5.13 -7.62
CA HIS A 247 0.84 -4.22 -8.19
C HIS A 247 2.27 -4.46 -7.67
N VAL A 248 2.44 -5.15 -6.55
CA VAL A 248 3.76 -5.51 -6.01
C VAL A 248 4.48 -6.52 -6.90
N TYR A 249 3.71 -7.34 -7.62
CA TYR A 249 4.24 -8.43 -8.44
C TYR A 249 4.61 -7.94 -9.84
N SER A 250 5.54 -6.98 -9.93
CA SER A 250 6.01 -6.38 -11.19
C SER A 250 7.45 -6.80 -11.54
N GLY A 251 7.86 -6.57 -12.77
CA GLY A 251 9.21 -6.87 -13.27
C GLY A 251 9.57 -8.35 -13.18
N ILE A 252 10.83 -8.66 -12.88
CA ILE A 252 11.35 -10.04 -12.77
C ILE A 252 10.57 -10.85 -11.73
N PHE A 253 10.20 -10.24 -10.60
CA PHE A 253 9.41 -10.90 -9.58
C PHE A 253 8.02 -11.29 -10.09
N GLY A 254 7.36 -10.39 -10.83
CA GLY A 254 6.07 -10.67 -11.47
C GLY A 254 6.14 -11.81 -12.48
N THR A 255 7.21 -11.87 -13.28
CA THR A 255 7.44 -12.99 -14.20
C THR A 255 7.55 -14.33 -13.46
N ASN A 256 8.27 -14.37 -12.34
CA ASN A 256 8.34 -15.58 -11.52
C ASN A 256 6.97 -15.97 -10.96
N VAL A 257 6.19 -15.00 -10.49
CA VAL A 257 4.82 -15.20 -9.97
C VAL A 257 3.91 -15.77 -11.08
N HIS A 258 3.99 -15.25 -12.32
CA HIS A 258 3.25 -15.78 -13.45
C HIS A 258 3.51 -17.30 -13.64
N TYR A 259 4.76 -17.76 -13.56
CA TYR A 259 5.07 -19.17 -13.67
C TYR A 259 4.62 -20.01 -12.47
N ILE A 260 4.59 -19.43 -11.26
CA ILE A 260 4.01 -20.08 -10.08
C ILE A 260 2.50 -20.30 -10.31
N ILE A 261 1.80 -19.27 -10.77
CA ILE A 261 0.38 -19.35 -11.11
C ILE A 261 0.11 -20.39 -12.19
N LYS A 262 0.93 -20.47 -13.23
CA LYS A 262 0.83 -21.52 -14.25
C LYS A 262 0.92 -22.93 -13.66
N ARG A 263 1.80 -23.16 -12.69
CA ARG A 263 1.91 -24.45 -11.99
C ARG A 263 0.65 -24.74 -11.17
N LEU A 264 0.14 -23.73 -10.45
CA LEU A 264 -1.09 -23.87 -9.68
C LEU A 264 -2.29 -24.19 -10.60
N LYS A 265 -2.43 -23.48 -11.74
CA LYS A 265 -3.48 -23.77 -12.73
C LYS A 265 -3.48 -25.23 -13.18
N ARG A 266 -2.29 -25.80 -13.43
CA ARG A 266 -2.18 -27.22 -13.84
C ARG A 266 -2.71 -28.17 -12.78
N ILE A 267 -2.40 -27.91 -11.50
CA ILE A 267 -2.88 -28.73 -10.38
C ILE A 267 -4.39 -28.60 -10.21
N CYS A 268 -4.96 -27.41 -10.44
CA CYS A 268 -6.39 -27.12 -10.36
C CYS A 268 -7.15 -27.45 -11.66
N ASN A 269 -6.56 -28.23 -12.59
CA ASN A 269 -7.16 -28.61 -13.88
C ASN A 269 -7.65 -27.40 -14.72
N ASN A 270 -6.95 -26.28 -14.65
CA ASN A 270 -7.26 -25.00 -15.34
C ASN A 270 -8.67 -24.42 -15.03
N LYS A 271 -9.26 -24.78 -13.88
CA LYS A 271 -10.59 -24.30 -13.45
C LYS A 271 -10.48 -23.28 -12.31
N LEU A 272 -9.52 -22.39 -12.39
CA LEU A 272 -9.21 -21.41 -11.36
C LEU A 272 -9.74 -20.03 -11.75
N GLN A 273 -10.60 -19.45 -10.92
CA GLN A 273 -11.02 -18.05 -11.00
C GLN A 273 -9.96 -17.16 -10.35
N PHE A 274 -9.68 -16.00 -10.94
CA PHE A 274 -8.71 -15.03 -10.45
C PHE A 274 -9.40 -13.78 -9.95
N VAL A 275 -9.03 -13.36 -8.74
CA VAL A 275 -9.47 -12.09 -8.16
C VAL A 275 -8.22 -11.34 -7.71
N ALA A 276 -8.01 -10.14 -8.24
CA ALA A 276 -6.92 -9.28 -7.85
C ALA A 276 -7.44 -8.03 -7.16
N ALA A 277 -6.76 -7.59 -6.12
CA ALA A 277 -6.95 -6.27 -5.54
C ALA A 277 -5.66 -5.47 -5.68
N SER A 278 -5.77 -4.23 -6.10
CA SER A 278 -4.62 -3.36 -6.34
C SER A 278 -4.92 -1.93 -5.89
N ALA A 279 -3.88 -1.20 -5.47
CA ALA A 279 -3.93 0.25 -5.47
C ALA A 279 -3.96 0.76 -6.92
N THR A 280 -4.17 2.05 -7.10
CA THR A 280 -4.22 2.69 -8.43
C THR A 280 -2.95 2.39 -9.24
N LEU A 281 -3.12 1.77 -10.40
CA LEU A 281 -2.10 1.50 -11.42
C LEU A 281 -2.55 2.17 -12.73
N ASP A 282 -1.60 2.54 -13.60
CA ASP A 282 -1.93 3.14 -14.90
C ASP A 282 -2.74 2.19 -15.78
N ASP A 283 -2.48 0.89 -15.71
CA ASP A 283 -3.23 -0.14 -16.44
C ASP A 283 -3.32 -1.44 -15.64
N ALA A 284 -4.13 -1.42 -14.58
CA ALA A 284 -4.32 -2.57 -13.70
C ALA A 284 -4.88 -3.79 -14.43
N LYS A 285 -5.72 -3.59 -15.44
CA LYS A 285 -6.32 -4.66 -16.23
C LYS A 285 -5.28 -5.43 -17.01
N THR A 286 -4.56 -4.77 -17.91
CA THR A 286 -3.51 -5.41 -18.73
C THR A 286 -2.42 -6.03 -17.86
N PHE A 287 -2.03 -5.36 -16.79
CA PHE A 287 -1.07 -5.91 -15.83
C PHE A 287 -1.54 -7.24 -15.23
N CYS A 288 -2.78 -7.32 -14.74
CA CYS A 288 -3.32 -8.55 -14.17
C CYS A 288 -3.58 -9.63 -15.24
N GLU A 289 -3.99 -9.24 -16.44
CA GLU A 289 -4.11 -10.20 -17.57
C GLU A 289 -2.77 -10.86 -17.91
N GLN A 290 -1.67 -10.09 -17.90
CA GLN A 290 -0.32 -10.64 -18.09
C GLN A 290 0.11 -11.51 -16.90
N LEU A 291 -0.19 -11.09 -15.67
CA LEU A 291 0.18 -11.82 -14.46
C LEU A 291 -0.51 -13.19 -14.39
N PHE A 292 -1.81 -13.24 -14.66
CA PHE A 292 -2.60 -14.47 -14.55
C PHE A 292 -2.68 -15.27 -15.86
N GLY A 293 -2.42 -14.65 -17.01
CA GLY A 293 -2.60 -15.24 -18.32
C GLY A 293 -4.08 -15.53 -18.64
N GLU A 294 -4.99 -14.68 -18.16
CA GLU A 294 -6.44 -14.76 -18.35
C GLU A 294 -7.03 -13.37 -18.56
N LYS A 295 -8.18 -13.29 -19.23
CA LYS A 295 -8.92 -12.03 -19.33
C LYS A 295 -9.49 -11.61 -17.98
N MET A 296 -9.46 -10.31 -17.69
CA MET A 296 -9.90 -9.76 -16.43
C MET A 296 -10.97 -8.69 -16.64
N GLN A 297 -11.96 -8.62 -15.76
CA GLN A 297 -12.88 -7.49 -15.63
C GLN A 297 -12.27 -6.44 -14.70
N LEU A 298 -12.19 -5.19 -15.16
CA LEU A 298 -11.67 -4.09 -14.34
C LEU A 298 -12.81 -3.39 -13.61
N ILE A 299 -12.73 -3.36 -12.30
CA ILE A 299 -13.64 -2.61 -11.44
C ILE A 299 -12.88 -1.50 -10.75
N LYS A 300 -13.23 -0.25 -11.07
CA LYS A 300 -12.62 0.94 -10.47
C LYS A 300 -13.44 1.46 -9.31
N GLY A 301 -12.79 1.58 -8.17
CA GLY A 301 -13.38 2.14 -6.96
C GLY A 301 -12.76 3.47 -6.56
N SER A 302 -13.60 4.37 -6.05
CA SER A 302 -13.17 5.55 -5.31
C SER A 302 -13.38 5.28 -3.82
N GLY A 303 -12.35 5.51 -3.00
CA GLY A 303 -12.48 5.46 -1.55
C GLY A 303 -12.89 6.82 -0.99
N LYS A 304 -13.47 6.83 0.21
CA LYS A 304 -13.63 8.07 0.97
C LYS A 304 -12.25 8.52 1.43
N LYS A 305 -11.73 9.60 0.84
CA LYS A 305 -10.49 10.24 1.27
C LYS A 305 -10.82 11.62 1.81
N GLY A 306 -10.18 12.00 2.91
CA GLY A 306 -10.11 13.38 3.33
C GLY A 306 -9.34 14.22 2.30
N GLU A 307 -9.53 15.51 2.31
CA GLU A 307 -8.71 16.45 1.57
C GLU A 307 -7.25 16.30 2.04
N THR A 308 -6.32 16.29 1.10
CA THR A 308 -4.90 16.08 1.40
C THR A 308 -4.06 17.16 0.73
N ASP A 309 -3.27 17.85 1.53
CA ASP A 309 -2.24 18.77 1.05
C ASP A 309 -1.01 17.98 0.62
N PHE A 310 -0.69 18.04 -0.67
CA PHE A 310 0.51 17.44 -1.25
C PHE A 310 1.55 18.53 -1.51
N VAL A 311 2.72 18.37 -0.92
CA VAL A 311 3.83 19.32 -1.05
C VAL A 311 5.11 18.61 -1.45
N MET A 312 5.78 19.08 -2.50
CA MET A 312 7.09 18.60 -2.92
C MET A 312 8.15 19.64 -2.57
N LEU A 313 9.10 19.26 -1.71
CA LEU A 313 10.12 20.13 -1.13
C LEU A 313 11.53 19.67 -1.52
N PHE A 314 12.38 20.62 -1.91
CA PHE A 314 13.80 20.41 -2.09
C PHE A 314 14.59 21.26 -1.08
N PRO A 315 15.45 20.65 -0.25
CA PRO A 315 16.28 21.39 0.70
C PRO A 315 17.38 22.17 -0.04
N SER A 316 17.53 23.47 0.24
CA SER A 316 18.56 24.31 -0.38
C SER A 316 19.83 24.45 0.45
N LEU A 317 19.70 24.64 1.76
CA LEU A 317 20.83 24.91 2.68
C LEU A 317 21.01 23.83 3.74
N ARG A 318 20.42 22.66 3.55
CA ARG A 318 20.46 21.54 4.50
C ARG A 318 20.25 20.20 3.80
N THR A 319 20.70 19.13 4.43
CA THR A 319 20.49 17.78 3.87
C THR A 319 19.01 17.39 3.94
N GLN A 320 18.55 16.53 3.01
CA GLN A 320 17.19 15.98 3.00
C GLN A 320 16.81 15.40 4.38
N ARG A 321 17.70 14.66 5.02
CA ARG A 321 17.45 14.09 6.34
C ARG A 321 17.21 15.17 7.40
N LYS A 322 18.00 16.26 7.39
CA LYS A 322 17.82 17.38 8.32
C LYS A 322 16.46 18.04 8.13
N LEU A 323 16.06 18.27 6.86
CA LEU A 323 14.72 18.76 6.52
C LEU A 323 13.63 17.84 7.06
N MET A 324 13.72 16.52 6.80
CA MET A 324 12.72 15.54 7.28
C MET A 324 12.60 15.55 8.81
N VAL A 325 13.71 15.64 9.54
CA VAL A 325 13.70 15.74 11.01
C VAL A 325 13.05 17.03 11.51
N GLU A 326 13.37 18.18 10.89
CA GLU A 326 12.79 19.47 11.27
C GLU A 326 11.27 19.53 10.96
N LEU A 327 10.85 19.00 9.81
CA LEU A 327 9.41 18.85 9.49
C LEU A 327 8.72 17.95 10.51
N THR A 328 9.32 16.79 10.83
CA THR A 328 8.76 15.89 11.85
C THR A 328 8.59 16.63 13.17
N LYS A 329 9.59 17.44 13.59
CA LYS A 329 9.52 18.22 14.81
C LYS A 329 8.35 19.22 14.78
N LYS A 330 8.24 20.01 13.72
CA LYS A 330 7.16 21.01 13.57
C LYS A 330 5.78 20.37 13.60
N LEU A 331 5.61 19.23 12.92
CA LEU A 331 4.34 18.50 12.85
C LEU A 331 3.97 17.90 14.21
N THR A 332 4.91 17.22 14.87
CA THR A 332 4.65 16.62 16.18
C THR A 332 4.45 17.66 17.31
N ASP A 333 5.08 18.83 17.21
CA ASP A 333 4.83 19.95 18.15
C ASP A 333 3.40 20.52 18.03
N LYS A 334 2.76 20.34 16.88
CA LYS A 334 1.36 20.68 16.61
C LYS A 334 0.41 19.49 16.84
N ASN A 335 0.92 18.40 17.46
CA ASN A 335 0.19 17.16 17.74
C ASN A 335 -0.26 16.37 16.49
N HIS A 336 0.38 16.57 15.32
CA HIS A 336 0.13 15.77 14.14
C HIS A 336 0.89 14.45 14.22
N LYS A 337 0.16 13.37 14.10
CA LYS A 337 0.69 12.00 14.06
C LYS A 337 1.37 11.74 12.73
N THR A 338 2.68 11.51 12.76
CA THR A 338 3.52 11.61 11.58
C THR A 338 4.20 10.30 11.22
N MET A 339 4.09 9.86 9.96
CA MET A 339 4.90 8.78 9.40
C MET A 339 6.01 9.34 8.52
N VAL A 340 7.24 8.85 8.73
CA VAL A 340 8.42 9.30 7.98
C VAL A 340 9.04 8.13 7.24
N PHE A 341 8.88 8.12 5.92
CA PHE A 341 9.39 7.05 5.05
C PHE A 341 10.80 7.33 4.55
N SER A 342 11.69 6.39 4.77
CA SER A 342 13.07 6.38 4.27
C SER A 342 13.30 5.20 3.31
N ASN A 343 14.18 5.38 2.32
CA ASN A 343 14.44 4.34 1.31
C ASN A 343 15.46 3.29 1.77
N SER A 344 16.11 3.47 2.92
CA SER A 344 17.06 2.49 3.46
C SER A 344 16.90 2.31 4.98
N HIS A 345 17.33 1.15 5.47
CA HIS A 345 17.33 0.84 6.90
C HIS A 345 18.19 1.85 7.69
N LEU A 346 19.39 2.16 7.16
CA LEU A 346 20.31 3.10 7.78
C LEU A 346 19.68 4.51 7.90
N ASN A 347 19.06 5.00 6.83
CA ASN A 347 18.43 6.31 6.86
C ASN A 347 17.26 6.39 7.84
N ALA A 348 16.45 5.33 7.97
CA ALA A 348 15.37 5.27 8.95
C ALA A 348 15.90 5.32 10.39
N GLU A 349 16.98 4.60 10.69
CA GLU A 349 17.63 4.59 12.01
C GLU A 349 18.25 5.95 12.34
N LEU A 350 19.04 6.51 11.41
CA LEU A 350 19.70 7.81 11.61
C LEU A 350 18.70 8.96 11.78
N LEU A 351 17.59 8.93 11.02
CA LEU A 351 16.51 9.90 11.15
C LEU A 351 15.88 9.82 12.54
N ALA A 352 15.51 8.63 12.99
CA ALA A 352 14.94 8.44 14.32
C ALA A 352 15.90 8.85 15.44
N MET A 353 17.21 8.56 15.28
CA MET A 353 18.22 8.98 16.25
C MET A 353 18.33 10.51 16.34
N GLN A 354 18.33 11.21 15.19
CA GLN A 354 18.37 12.67 15.15
C GLN A 354 17.08 13.30 15.70
N ALA A 355 15.93 12.72 15.35
CA ALA A 355 14.63 13.17 15.86
C ALA A 355 14.52 13.01 17.40
N LYS A 356 15.02 11.91 17.96
CA LYS A 356 15.10 11.72 19.42
C LYS A 356 15.96 12.79 20.13
N LYS A 357 17.06 13.22 19.51
CA LYS A 357 17.88 14.33 20.04
C LYS A 357 17.08 15.64 20.12
N GLN A 358 16.06 15.80 19.29
CA GLN A 358 15.11 16.93 19.33
C GLN A 358 13.88 16.65 20.23
N LYS A 359 13.95 15.62 21.07
CA LYS A 359 12.89 15.22 22.02
C LYS A 359 11.59 14.76 21.36
N ILE A 360 11.64 14.28 20.11
CA ILE A 360 10.47 13.69 19.42
C ILE A 360 10.29 12.25 19.92
N ASN A 361 9.07 11.90 20.32
CA ASN A 361 8.70 10.52 20.67
C ASN A 361 8.50 9.68 19.40
N ILE A 362 9.60 9.14 18.87
CA ILE A 362 9.67 8.41 17.61
C ILE A 362 10.34 7.05 17.79
N LYS A 363 9.84 6.04 17.08
CA LYS A 363 10.45 4.72 16.96
C LYS A 363 10.68 4.32 15.51
N VAL A 364 11.55 3.33 15.31
CA VAL A 364 11.86 2.79 13.97
C VAL A 364 11.01 1.56 13.69
N HIS A 365 10.51 1.48 12.45
CA HIS A 365 9.85 0.30 11.92
C HIS A 365 10.46 -0.08 10.57
N ARG A 366 11.17 -1.22 10.50
CA ARG A 366 11.81 -1.72 9.28
C ARG A 366 11.90 -3.24 9.26
N ALA A 367 12.14 -3.81 8.09
CA ALA A 367 12.51 -5.21 7.95
C ALA A 367 13.79 -5.51 8.75
N GLY A 368 13.95 -6.75 9.16
CA GLY A 368 15.10 -7.21 9.97
C GLY A 368 15.02 -6.90 11.47
N LEU A 369 14.04 -6.11 11.94
CA LEU A 369 13.74 -6.01 13.36
C LEU A 369 12.89 -7.20 13.82
N MET A 370 13.03 -7.59 15.10
CA MET A 370 12.24 -8.66 15.69
C MET A 370 10.75 -8.41 15.53
N ALA A 371 9.97 -9.44 15.20
CA ALA A 371 8.53 -9.33 14.96
C ALA A 371 7.78 -8.70 16.14
N ASN A 372 8.08 -9.14 17.37
CA ASN A 372 7.46 -8.59 18.59
C ASN A 372 7.74 -7.10 18.77
N TYR A 373 8.93 -6.62 18.42
CA TYR A 373 9.25 -5.19 18.48
C TYR A 373 8.41 -4.42 17.46
N ARG A 374 8.34 -4.89 16.21
CA ARG A 374 7.54 -4.24 15.15
C ARG A 374 6.07 -4.13 15.55
N MET A 375 5.45 -5.25 16.00
CA MET A 375 4.07 -5.26 16.50
C MET A 375 3.87 -4.30 17.67
N SER A 376 4.84 -4.21 18.58
CA SER A 376 4.78 -3.24 19.69
C SER A 376 4.81 -1.79 19.21
N VAL A 377 5.63 -1.48 18.19
CA VAL A 377 5.69 -0.13 17.60
C VAL A 377 4.37 0.22 16.90
N GLU A 378 3.84 -0.70 16.09
CA GLU A 378 2.55 -0.55 15.40
C GLU A 378 1.42 -0.28 16.42
N LYS A 379 1.34 -1.12 17.47
CA LYS A 379 0.36 -0.96 18.54
C LYS A 379 0.48 0.37 19.27
N GLN A 380 1.69 0.75 19.68
CA GLN A 380 1.92 2.03 20.37
C GLN A 380 1.56 3.24 19.49
N PHE A 381 1.82 3.17 18.19
CA PHE A 381 1.44 4.22 17.27
C PHE A 381 -0.07 4.26 17.06
N LYS A 382 -0.72 3.11 16.92
CA LYS A 382 -2.19 3.02 16.81
C LYS A 382 -2.92 3.55 18.06
N GLU A 383 -2.34 3.34 19.25
CA GLU A 383 -2.88 3.80 20.53
C GLU A 383 -2.43 5.23 20.91
N ASP A 384 -1.90 6.01 19.97
CA ASP A 384 -1.43 7.41 20.15
C ASP A 384 -0.35 7.59 21.23
N LYS A 385 0.38 6.50 21.54
CA LYS A 385 1.51 6.52 22.48
C LYS A 385 2.82 6.98 21.85
N LEU A 386 2.87 7.05 20.52
CA LEU A 386 3.97 7.55 19.72
C LEU A 386 3.47 8.70 18.83
N GLN A 387 4.25 9.78 18.76
CA GLN A 387 3.97 10.92 17.90
C GLN A 387 4.40 10.65 16.45
N ALA A 388 5.47 9.86 16.27
CA ALA A 388 6.00 9.57 14.96
C ALA A 388 6.57 8.16 14.83
N ILE A 389 6.58 7.66 13.58
CA ILE A 389 7.33 6.44 13.18
C ILE A 389 8.27 6.79 12.03
N SER A 390 9.55 6.42 12.19
CA SER A 390 10.50 6.37 11.08
C SER A 390 10.48 4.98 10.46
N CYS A 391 10.06 4.86 9.21
CA CYS A 391 9.85 3.56 8.58
C CYS A 391 10.50 3.43 7.20
N THR A 392 10.70 2.19 6.81
CA THR A 392 11.01 1.79 5.43
C THR A 392 9.72 1.35 4.73
N PRO A 393 9.75 0.94 3.44
CA PRO A 393 8.56 0.48 2.72
C PRO A 393 7.70 -0.61 3.38
N THR A 394 8.15 -1.18 4.49
CA THR A 394 7.37 -2.18 5.24
C THR A 394 5.98 -1.73 5.67
N LEU A 395 5.78 -0.42 5.85
CA LEU A 395 4.48 0.16 6.18
C LEU A 395 3.76 0.80 4.98
N GLU A 396 4.29 0.69 3.76
CA GLU A 396 3.57 1.12 2.54
C GLU A 396 2.41 0.17 2.22
N LEU A 397 2.56 -1.11 2.54
CA LEU A 397 1.55 -2.14 2.25
C LEU A 397 0.56 -2.23 3.42
N GLY A 398 -0.71 -2.14 3.12
CA GLY A 398 -1.97 -2.39 3.83
C GLY A 398 -2.03 -2.65 5.34
N ILE A 399 -0.92 -2.55 6.12
CA ILE A 399 -0.92 -2.76 7.57
C ILE A 399 -1.67 -1.61 8.25
N ASP A 400 -2.62 -1.94 9.10
CA ASP A 400 -3.41 -0.97 9.86
C ASP A 400 -2.60 -0.37 11.03
N VAL A 401 -2.11 0.84 10.84
CA VAL A 401 -1.38 1.62 11.85
C VAL A 401 -2.24 2.68 12.54
N GLY A 402 -3.54 2.69 12.29
CA GLY A 402 -4.48 3.70 12.77
C GLY A 402 -4.43 4.99 11.94
N ASN A 403 -5.02 6.06 12.49
CA ASN A 403 -5.06 7.35 11.81
C ASN A 403 -3.66 7.97 11.74
N VAL A 404 -3.32 8.54 10.59
CA VAL A 404 -2.08 9.25 10.33
C VAL A 404 -2.46 10.63 9.76
N ASP A 405 -1.96 11.69 10.38
CA ASP A 405 -2.24 13.06 9.95
C ASP A 405 -1.27 13.50 8.86
N CYS A 406 -0.01 13.11 8.97
CA CYS A 406 1.04 13.56 8.07
C CYS A 406 1.98 12.43 7.63
N VAL A 407 2.34 12.47 6.37
CA VAL A 407 3.35 11.56 5.78
C VAL A 407 4.50 12.38 5.21
N ILE A 408 5.69 12.13 5.69
CA ILE A 408 6.94 12.67 5.12
C ILE A 408 7.64 11.55 4.35
N SER A 409 8.00 11.81 3.12
CA SER A 409 8.62 10.82 2.25
C SER A 409 9.90 11.34 1.61
N SER A 410 10.96 10.53 1.59
CA SER A 410 12.05 10.74 0.64
C SER A 410 11.55 10.50 -0.80
N THR A 411 12.29 10.99 -1.80
CA THR A 411 11.97 10.82 -3.23
C THR A 411 11.76 9.35 -3.60
N ILE A 412 10.68 9.07 -4.32
CA ILE A 412 10.28 7.72 -4.74
C ILE A 412 9.54 7.76 -6.09
N PRO A 413 9.47 6.63 -6.80
CA PRO A 413 8.61 6.50 -7.98
C PRO A 413 7.13 6.76 -7.67
N VAL A 414 6.39 7.29 -8.66
CA VAL A 414 4.98 7.72 -8.53
C VAL A 414 4.07 6.60 -8.03
N ASN A 415 4.25 5.37 -8.50
CA ASN A 415 3.46 4.22 -8.07
C ASN A 415 3.54 3.95 -6.56
N ARG A 416 4.69 4.20 -5.93
CA ARG A 416 4.88 4.08 -4.48
C ARG A 416 4.38 5.30 -3.73
N LEU A 417 4.45 6.49 -4.36
CA LEU A 417 3.94 7.72 -3.78
C LEU A 417 2.44 7.62 -3.47
N THR A 418 1.67 7.08 -4.41
CA THR A 418 0.22 6.86 -4.25
C THR A 418 -0.11 6.02 -3.03
N GLN A 419 0.71 5.01 -2.72
CA GLN A 419 0.56 4.17 -1.54
C GLN A 419 0.87 4.90 -0.22
N ARG A 420 1.86 5.80 -0.23
CA ARG A 420 2.20 6.63 0.93
C ARG A 420 1.16 7.70 1.20
N ILE A 421 0.64 8.36 0.15
CA ILE A 421 -0.45 9.35 0.26
C ILE A 421 -1.75 8.69 0.78
N GLY A 422 -1.93 7.41 0.56
CA GLY A 422 -3.11 6.66 1.01
C GLY A 422 -3.06 6.23 2.48
N ARG A 423 -2.04 6.63 3.26
CA ARG A 423 -1.90 6.35 4.69
C ARG A 423 -2.47 7.48 5.50
#